data_4866766ba146d35ddf9ff8eef0c9cfec
#
_entry.id   4866766ba146d35ddf9ff8eef0c9cfec
#
_cell.length_a   1.000
_cell.length_b   1.000
_cell.length_c   1.000
_cell.angle_alpha   90.00
_cell.angle_beta   90.00
_cell.angle_gamma   90.00
#
_symmetry.space_group_name_H-M   'P 1'
#
loop_
_entity.id
_entity.type
_entity.pdbx_description
1 polymer ?
#
loop_
_entity_poly.entity_id
_entity_poly.type
_entity_poly.pdbx_seq_one_letter_code
_entity_poly.pdbx_strand_id
1 'polypeptide(L)'
;MIVDTSALVAVVNSEPEAVRFLGILMREQKVRLSAVTYFEFGMVVDNWQDEATSLKVDRLLSGIEAEIVAVDPDTARIARAAYRRFGKKNHPAKLNFGDCFAYALAKQTGEPLLFKGDDFAQTHIVSAV
;
A
#
# COMPACT_ATOMS: atom_id res chain seq x y z
N MET A 1 9.24 -1.34 -6.63
CA MET A 1 8.52 -0.39 -5.74
C MET A 1 7.31 -1.07 -5.13
N ILE A 2 7.11 -0.88 -3.85
CA ILE A 2 5.93 -1.37 -3.13
C ILE A 2 4.88 -0.26 -3.09
N VAL A 3 3.60 -0.63 -3.17
CA VAL A 3 2.51 0.35 -3.10
C VAL A 3 1.58 0.03 -1.92
N ASP A 4 1.19 1.06 -1.18
CA ASP A 4 0.24 0.97 -0.08
C ASP A 4 -1.19 1.25 -0.56
N THR A 5 -2.17 0.78 0.20
CA THR A 5 -3.59 1.05 -0.03
C THR A 5 -3.87 2.55 -0.21
N SER A 6 -3.26 3.40 0.60
CA SER A 6 -3.48 4.86 0.56
C SER A 6 -3.19 5.47 -0.80
N ALA A 7 -2.14 5.01 -1.48
CA ALA A 7 -1.79 5.50 -2.81
C ALA A 7 -2.77 4.99 -3.89
N LEU A 8 -3.16 3.72 -3.81
CA LEU A 8 -4.12 3.12 -4.75
C LEU A 8 -5.50 3.77 -4.63
N VAL A 9 -5.96 3.99 -3.40
CA VAL A 9 -7.23 4.67 -3.13
C VAL A 9 -7.19 6.10 -3.67
N ALA A 10 -6.09 6.83 -3.47
CA ALA A 10 -5.94 8.18 -3.99
C ALA A 10 -6.11 8.23 -5.51
N VAL A 11 -5.55 7.25 -6.22
CA VAL A 11 -5.69 7.15 -7.68
C VAL A 11 -7.13 6.88 -8.10
N VAL A 12 -7.77 5.86 -7.51
CA VAL A 12 -9.13 5.45 -7.88
C VAL A 12 -10.17 6.53 -7.49
N ASN A 13 -9.93 7.22 -6.38
CA ASN A 13 -10.82 8.26 -5.88
C ASN A 13 -10.55 9.65 -6.50
N SER A 14 -9.65 9.74 -7.46
CA SER A 14 -9.27 11.00 -8.13
C SER A 14 -8.86 12.10 -7.14
N GLU A 15 -8.11 11.73 -6.10
CA GLU A 15 -7.61 12.68 -5.11
C GLU A 15 -6.52 13.58 -5.72
N PRO A 16 -6.12 14.68 -5.08
CA PRO A 16 -5.14 15.61 -5.67
C PRO A 16 -3.84 14.97 -6.13
N GLU A 17 -3.39 13.89 -5.48
CA GLU A 17 -2.17 13.17 -5.82
C GLU A 17 -2.34 12.14 -6.94
N ALA A 18 -3.57 11.89 -7.40
CA ALA A 18 -3.89 10.78 -8.32
C ALA A 18 -3.04 10.78 -9.58
N VAL A 19 -2.95 11.92 -10.26
CA VAL A 19 -2.19 12.02 -11.52
C VAL A 19 -0.72 11.75 -11.29
N ARG A 20 -0.16 12.32 -10.23
CA ARG A 20 1.25 12.11 -9.87
C ARG A 20 1.54 10.65 -9.52
N PHE A 21 0.71 10.05 -8.69
CA PHE A 21 0.86 8.65 -8.27
C PHE A 21 0.70 7.69 -9.45
N LEU A 22 -0.31 7.90 -10.27
CA LEU A 22 -0.50 7.07 -11.47
C LEU A 22 0.70 7.18 -12.41
N GLY A 23 1.23 8.38 -12.60
CA GLY A 23 2.42 8.59 -13.42
C GLY A 23 3.65 7.84 -12.88
N ILE A 24 3.82 7.78 -11.56
CA ILE A 24 4.90 7.00 -10.92
C ILE A 24 4.67 5.51 -11.16
N LEU A 25 3.47 5.02 -10.87
CA LEU A 25 3.11 3.60 -11.04
C LEU A 25 3.33 3.11 -12.46
N MET A 26 2.97 3.92 -13.46
CA MET A 26 3.11 3.56 -14.88
C MET A 26 4.56 3.55 -15.38
N ARG A 27 5.44 4.31 -14.74
CA ARG A 27 6.86 4.36 -15.14
C ARG A 27 7.71 3.29 -14.46
N GLU A 28 7.25 2.74 -13.34
CA GLU A 28 7.97 1.71 -12.62
C GLU A 28 8.00 0.40 -13.40
N GLN A 29 9.17 -0.22 -13.49
CA GLN A 29 9.30 -1.52 -14.15
C GLN A 29 8.64 -2.65 -13.36
N LYS A 30 8.59 -2.50 -12.05
CA LYS A 30 8.06 -3.54 -11.16
C LYS A 30 7.32 -2.90 -9.99
N VAL A 31 6.01 -3.09 -9.98
CA VAL A 31 5.13 -2.65 -8.88
C VAL A 31 4.62 -3.88 -8.16
N ARG A 32 4.76 -3.91 -6.84
CA ARG A 32 4.31 -5.01 -5.99
C ARG A 32 3.48 -4.49 -4.83
N LEU A 33 2.53 -5.31 -4.40
CA LEU A 33 1.74 -5.04 -3.20
C LEU A 33 1.52 -6.34 -2.43
N SER A 34 1.38 -6.22 -1.11
CA SER A 34 1.01 -7.35 -0.27
C SER A 34 -0.40 -7.85 -0.61
N ALA A 35 -0.63 -9.16 -0.49
CA ALA A 35 -1.96 -9.74 -0.59
C ALA A 35 -2.94 -9.09 0.41
N VAL A 36 -2.46 -8.65 1.57
CA VAL A 36 -3.28 -7.90 2.55
C VAL A 36 -3.63 -6.51 2.02
N THR A 37 -2.67 -5.82 1.41
CA THR A 37 -2.92 -4.53 0.76
C THR A 37 -3.95 -4.66 -0.35
N TYR A 38 -3.87 -5.71 -1.17
CA TYR A 38 -4.86 -5.99 -2.21
C TYR A 38 -6.27 -6.11 -1.63
N PHE A 39 -6.43 -6.93 -0.60
CA PHE A 39 -7.72 -7.12 0.06
C PHE A 39 -8.24 -5.81 0.68
N GLU A 40 -7.38 -5.09 1.39
CA GLU A 40 -7.75 -3.82 2.01
C GLU A 40 -8.20 -2.79 0.96
N PHE A 41 -7.47 -2.68 -0.12
CA PHE A 41 -7.81 -1.78 -1.23
C PHE A 41 -9.20 -2.12 -1.80
N GLY A 42 -9.43 -3.40 -2.11
CA GLY A 42 -10.73 -3.87 -2.59
C GLY A 42 -11.84 -3.60 -1.59
N MET A 43 -11.61 -3.90 -0.32
CA MET A 43 -12.60 -3.69 0.74
C MET A 43 -12.98 -2.20 0.90
N VAL A 44 -12.00 -1.32 0.90
CA VAL A 44 -12.25 0.14 1.01
C VAL A 44 -13.09 0.63 -0.16
N VAL A 45 -12.72 0.24 -1.38
CA VAL A 45 -13.44 0.69 -2.59
C VAL A 45 -14.83 0.08 -2.67
N ASP A 46 -14.97 -1.21 -2.38
CA ASP A 46 -16.26 -1.90 -2.44
C ASP A 46 -17.25 -1.35 -1.39
N ASN A 47 -16.75 -0.86 -0.27
CA ASN A 47 -17.57 -0.22 0.75
C ASN A 47 -18.26 1.08 0.27
N TRP A 48 -17.78 1.68 -0.80
CA TRP A 48 -18.45 2.86 -1.38
C TRP A 48 -19.71 2.50 -2.15
N GLN A 49 -19.97 1.22 -2.39
CA GLN A 49 -21.17 0.72 -3.08
C GLN A 49 -21.39 1.33 -4.46
N ASP A 50 -20.31 1.64 -5.16
CA ASP A 50 -20.30 2.10 -6.54
C ASP A 50 -19.62 1.04 -7.40
N GLU A 51 -20.43 0.28 -8.15
CA GLU A 51 -19.94 -0.83 -8.96
C GLU A 51 -18.93 -0.40 -10.02
N ALA A 52 -19.13 0.76 -10.64
CA ALA A 52 -18.20 1.28 -11.63
C ALA A 52 -16.82 1.55 -11.02
N THR A 53 -16.77 2.04 -9.79
CA THR A 53 -15.52 2.28 -9.07
C THR A 53 -14.89 0.97 -8.59
N SER A 54 -15.70 0.02 -8.12
CA SER A 54 -15.22 -1.33 -7.75
C SER A 54 -14.51 -2.04 -8.89
N LEU A 55 -15.01 -1.90 -10.12
CA LEU A 55 -14.37 -2.47 -11.30
C LEU A 55 -12.99 -1.87 -11.60
N LYS A 56 -12.69 -0.67 -11.11
CA LYS A 56 -11.40 -0.03 -11.31
C LYS A 56 -10.27 -0.68 -10.51
N VAL A 57 -10.59 -1.41 -9.44
CA VAL A 57 -9.58 -2.04 -8.58
C VAL A 57 -8.67 -2.97 -9.39
N ASP A 58 -9.24 -4.01 -9.98
CA ASP A 58 -8.46 -4.97 -10.76
C ASP A 58 -7.97 -4.41 -12.09
N ARG A 59 -8.72 -3.48 -12.68
CA ARG A 59 -8.29 -2.80 -13.90
C ARG A 59 -7.05 -1.96 -13.68
N LEU A 60 -6.97 -1.22 -12.57
CA LEU A 60 -5.77 -0.45 -12.22
C LEU A 60 -4.58 -1.38 -12.04
N LEU A 61 -4.74 -2.43 -11.23
CA LEU A 61 -3.64 -3.36 -10.93
C LEU A 61 -3.16 -4.10 -12.19
N SER A 62 -4.07 -4.51 -13.07
CA SER A 62 -3.70 -5.11 -14.36
C SER A 62 -2.98 -4.12 -15.27
N GLY A 63 -3.47 -2.87 -15.32
CA GLY A 63 -2.90 -1.82 -16.18
C GLY A 63 -1.48 -1.44 -15.81
N ILE A 64 -1.13 -1.48 -14.54
CA ILE A 64 0.24 -1.23 -14.05
C ILE A 64 1.05 -2.53 -13.87
N GLU A 65 0.49 -3.66 -14.27
CA GLU A 65 1.12 -4.98 -14.14
C GLU A 65 1.60 -5.27 -12.72
N ALA A 66 0.79 -4.92 -11.73
CA ALA A 66 1.13 -5.10 -10.33
C ALA A 66 1.17 -6.58 -9.92
N GLU A 67 2.21 -6.95 -9.19
CA GLU A 67 2.34 -8.29 -8.61
C GLU A 67 1.78 -8.29 -7.19
N ILE A 68 0.82 -9.18 -6.93
CA ILE A 68 0.29 -9.41 -5.59
C ILE A 68 1.17 -10.47 -4.91
N VAL A 69 1.82 -10.09 -3.81
CA VAL A 69 2.79 -10.94 -3.11
C VAL A 69 2.14 -11.60 -1.91
N ALA A 70 2.27 -12.92 -1.83
CA ALA A 70 1.74 -13.70 -0.71
C ALA A 70 2.39 -13.29 0.62
N VAL A 71 1.62 -13.37 1.69
CA VAL A 71 2.12 -13.18 3.05
C VAL A 71 2.55 -14.54 3.59
N ASP A 72 3.84 -14.71 3.82
CA ASP A 72 4.38 -15.90 4.47
C ASP A 72 4.61 -15.67 5.97
N PRO A 73 5.01 -16.70 6.74
CA PRO A 73 5.28 -16.54 8.17
C PRO A 73 6.33 -15.47 8.50
N ASP A 74 7.36 -15.33 7.68
CA ASP A 74 8.41 -14.32 7.89
C ASP A 74 7.87 -12.92 7.71
N THR A 75 7.08 -12.68 6.66
CA THR A 75 6.38 -11.41 6.44
C THR A 75 5.48 -11.06 7.63
N ALA A 76 4.72 -12.04 8.12
CA ALA A 76 3.83 -11.85 9.27
C ALA A 76 4.61 -11.47 10.53
N ARG A 77 5.78 -12.08 10.76
CA ARG A 77 6.64 -11.74 11.89
C ARG A 77 7.19 -10.32 11.80
N ILE A 78 7.60 -9.89 10.61
CA ILE A 78 8.05 -8.51 10.38
C ILE A 78 6.90 -7.52 10.60
N ALA A 79 5.70 -7.83 10.10
CA ALA A 79 4.52 -7.01 10.32
C ALA A 79 4.19 -6.87 11.81
N ARG A 80 4.25 -7.96 12.57
CA ARG A 80 4.05 -7.93 14.03
C ARG A 80 5.08 -7.07 14.74
N ALA A 81 6.35 -7.20 14.37
CA ALA A 81 7.43 -6.38 14.93
C ALA A 81 7.24 -4.89 14.59
N ALA A 82 6.78 -4.58 13.37
CA ALA A 82 6.46 -3.23 12.96
C ALA A 82 5.32 -2.64 13.82
N TYR A 83 4.28 -3.41 14.07
CA TYR A 83 3.18 -2.96 14.93
C TYR A 83 3.63 -2.69 16.36
N ARG A 84 4.47 -3.54 16.92
CA ARG A 84 5.03 -3.33 18.28
C ARG A 84 5.83 -2.03 18.35
N ARG A 85 6.53 -1.67 17.29
CA ARG A 85 7.41 -0.48 17.26
C ARG A 85 6.66 0.79 16.85
N PHE A 86 5.84 0.72 15.81
CA PHE A 86 5.22 1.88 15.15
C PHE A 86 3.70 1.88 15.22
N GLY A 87 3.11 0.91 15.90
CA GLY A 87 1.68 0.71 15.91
C GLY A 87 0.90 1.85 16.55
N LYS A 88 -0.37 1.90 16.22
CA LYS A 88 -1.33 2.96 16.51
C LYS A 88 -1.35 3.41 17.99
N LYS A 89 -1.09 2.49 18.95
CA LYS A 89 -1.11 2.80 20.39
C LYS A 89 0.25 3.21 20.94
N ASN A 90 1.35 2.98 20.22
CA ASN A 90 2.69 3.01 20.77
C ASN A 90 3.63 4.03 20.12
N HIS A 91 3.22 4.63 18.99
CA HIS A 91 4.12 5.48 18.21
C HIS A 91 3.35 6.55 17.42
N PRO A 92 3.96 7.75 17.21
CA PRO A 92 3.36 8.80 16.38
C PRO A 92 3.04 8.38 14.93
N ALA A 93 3.76 7.41 14.38
CA ALA A 93 3.47 6.83 13.06
C ALA A 93 2.08 6.21 12.98
N LYS A 94 1.57 5.69 14.09
CA LYS A 94 0.22 5.14 14.21
C LYS A 94 -0.13 4.09 13.14
N LEU A 95 0.82 3.21 12.82
CA LEU A 95 0.56 2.16 11.83
C LEU A 95 -0.62 1.30 12.26
N ASN A 96 -1.57 1.12 11.35
CA ASN A 96 -2.71 0.22 11.53
C ASN A 96 -2.38 -1.19 11.02
N PHE A 97 -3.36 -2.08 11.06
CA PHE A 97 -3.21 -3.46 10.60
C PHE A 97 -2.66 -3.54 9.17
N GLY A 98 -3.29 -2.87 8.21
CA GLY A 98 -2.89 -2.93 6.80
C GLY A 98 -1.52 -2.31 6.55
N ASP A 99 -1.24 -1.18 7.20
CA ASP A 99 0.05 -0.48 7.08
C ASP A 99 1.24 -1.39 7.41
N CYS A 100 1.07 -2.25 8.40
CA CYS A 100 2.14 -3.16 8.84
C CYS A 100 2.56 -4.14 7.74
N PHE A 101 1.65 -4.55 6.87
CA PHE A 101 1.97 -5.47 5.78
C PHE A 101 2.62 -4.77 4.59
N ALA A 102 2.24 -3.54 4.27
CA ALA A 102 2.96 -2.73 3.30
C ALA A 102 4.39 -2.44 3.79
N TYR A 103 4.53 -2.08 5.06
CA TYR A 103 5.84 -1.90 5.70
C TYR A 103 6.69 -3.18 5.62
N ALA A 104 6.11 -4.31 5.99
CA ALA A 104 6.83 -5.59 6.01
C ALA A 104 7.35 -5.97 4.63
N LEU A 105 6.54 -5.82 3.59
CA LEU A 105 6.97 -6.12 2.23
C LEU A 105 8.08 -5.18 1.76
N ALA A 106 7.95 -3.88 2.02
CA ALA A 106 8.97 -2.90 1.69
C ALA A 106 10.30 -3.22 2.41
N LYS A 107 10.23 -3.60 3.68
CA LYS A 107 11.41 -3.98 4.46
C LYS A 107 12.07 -5.26 3.94
N GLN A 108 11.28 -6.29 3.62
CA GLN A 108 11.80 -7.55 3.11
C GLN A 108 12.49 -7.40 1.76
N THR A 109 11.94 -6.57 0.90
CA THR A 109 12.46 -6.39 -0.46
C THR A 109 13.54 -5.30 -0.57
N GLY A 110 13.63 -4.43 0.43
CA GLY A 110 14.49 -3.24 0.36
C GLY A 110 13.99 -2.20 -0.63
N GLU A 111 12.75 -2.31 -1.10
CA GLU A 111 12.19 -1.40 -2.09
C GLU A 111 11.52 -0.19 -1.42
N PRO A 112 11.48 0.96 -2.12
CA PRO A 112 10.73 2.11 -1.62
C PRO A 112 9.23 1.84 -1.64
N LEU A 113 8.51 2.58 -0.79
CA LEU A 113 7.05 2.47 -0.62
C LEU A 113 6.37 3.73 -1.16
N LEU A 114 5.39 3.54 -2.03
CA LEU A 114 4.49 4.61 -2.46
C LEU A 114 3.28 4.65 -1.54
N PHE A 115 3.08 5.77 -0.88
CA PHE A 115 1.99 5.98 0.08
C PHE A 115 1.53 7.44 0.09
N LYS A 116 0.33 7.68 0.60
CA LYS A 116 -0.20 8.99 0.90
C LYS A 116 -0.31 9.16 2.41
N GLY A 117 -0.01 10.37 2.90
CA GLY A 117 -0.10 10.70 4.33
C GLY A 117 1.24 10.62 5.04
N ASP A 118 1.20 10.72 6.37
CA ASP A 118 2.39 10.86 7.21
C ASP A 118 2.78 9.60 7.98
N ASP A 119 1.96 8.54 7.91
CA ASP A 119 2.14 7.36 8.78
C ASP A 119 3.51 6.70 8.58
N PHE A 120 3.90 6.45 7.33
CA PHE A 120 5.18 5.83 7.03
C PHE A 120 6.36 6.80 7.09
N ALA A 121 6.11 8.11 7.02
CA ALA A 121 7.17 9.12 7.06
C ALA A 121 7.95 9.12 8.38
N GLN A 122 7.35 8.59 9.44
CA GLN A 122 7.98 8.47 10.75
C GLN A 122 8.61 7.10 11.00
N THR A 123 8.71 6.29 9.98
CA THR A 123 9.39 4.99 10.02
C THR A 123 10.72 5.06 9.24
N HIS A 124 11.40 3.92 9.13
CA HIS A 124 12.64 3.83 8.35
C HIS A 124 12.41 3.48 6.87
N ILE A 125 11.16 3.38 6.44
CA ILE A 125 10.84 3.02 5.06
C ILE A 125 11.18 4.19 4.14
N VAL A 126 11.87 3.90 3.05
CA VAL A 126 12.19 4.89 2.03
C VAL A 126 10.92 5.21 1.25
N SER A 127 10.58 6.49 1.16
CA SER A 127 9.45 6.94 0.34
C SER A 127 9.80 6.85 -1.15
N ALA A 128 8.83 6.44 -1.96
CA ALA A 128 8.96 6.43 -3.42
C ALA A 128 8.72 7.82 -4.05
N VAL A 129 8.40 8.80 -3.22
CA VAL A 129 8.09 10.17 -3.69
C VAL A 129 8.97 11.18 -2.99
#